data_37fd4522d9093ad372c4fa7d498a3278
#
_entry.id   37fd4522d9093ad372c4fa7d498a3278
#
_cell.length_a   1.000
_cell.length_b   1.000
_cell.length_c   1.000
_cell.angle_alpha   90.00
_cell.angle_beta   90.00
_cell.angle_gamma   90.00
#
_symmetry.space_group_name_H-M   'P 1'
#
loop_
_entity.id
_entity.type
_entity.pdbx_description
1 polymer ?
#
loop_
_entity_poly.entity_id
_entity_poly.type
_entity_poly.pdbx_seq_one_letter_code
_entity_poly.pdbx_strand_id
1 'polypeptide(L)'
;DKLNGTTSFETYKTEVSEILKAIESKSGKYYETWKVTRQYCLDDFNRIYKWLDVKFDHFFYESEVSEASQSIVAEYMKKGLFVVDEGAVGFNMADKKLGFFMARKSNGTTPYITKDLALAKVKFNDFDIDRNIYVVGSEQNFHFKQLFYALEKMGFPQASQCYHLSYGMVVRPDGKMSSRAGNAFTFFQLIDLVVEEINVYLEKYSTEWSKEQKEDTAHKLAVGAIKYGMLQADPNKEIVFDPKEWVSFEGNSGPYLMYSYARTQSILRKATEQGLKGSLTHIDLLTHESERDLMRHLYDFNQVTINACENYRPSTLANHLFFTCKAYNRFYTEVSVMKAETEDLRAARLSLLTAFADTLKTGLYLLGITPPEKM
;
A
#
# COMPACT_ATOMS: atom_id res chain seq x y z
N ASP A 1 -21.08 12.18 21.20
CA ASP A 1 -22.38 11.51 21.43
C ASP A 1 -22.91 11.66 22.86
N LYS A 2 -22.05 11.75 23.90
CA LYS A 2 -22.49 11.93 25.32
C LYS A 2 -23.07 13.34 25.62
N LEU A 3 -22.81 14.33 24.77
CA LEU A 3 -23.27 15.71 24.93
C LEU A 3 -24.44 16.06 23.99
N ASN A 4 -24.88 15.12 23.17
CA ASN A 4 -25.95 15.37 22.19
C ASN A 4 -27.28 15.77 22.90
N GLY A 5 -27.86 16.87 22.48
CA GLY A 5 -29.09 17.41 23.07
C GLY A 5 -28.90 18.22 24.35
N THR A 6 -27.65 18.51 24.76
CA THR A 6 -27.36 19.41 25.89
C THR A 6 -27.04 20.84 25.40
N THR A 7 -27.19 21.85 26.27
CA THR A 7 -26.79 23.24 26.00
C THR A 7 -25.30 23.32 25.66
N SER A 8 -24.47 22.48 26.30
CA SER A 8 -23.04 22.37 26.00
C SER A 8 -22.77 21.86 24.58
N PHE A 9 -23.58 20.94 24.07
CA PHE A 9 -23.45 20.42 22.72
C PHE A 9 -23.65 21.50 21.65
N GLU A 10 -24.67 22.33 21.78
CA GLU A 10 -24.93 23.42 20.84
C GLU A 10 -23.83 24.50 20.88
N THR A 11 -23.28 24.79 22.06
CA THR A 11 -22.15 25.69 22.23
C THR A 11 -20.91 25.18 21.49
N TYR A 12 -20.55 23.90 21.69
CA TYR A 12 -19.42 23.31 20.96
C TYR A 12 -19.63 23.23 19.47
N LYS A 13 -20.85 22.98 19.02
CA LYS A 13 -21.20 22.96 17.59
C LYS A 13 -21.03 24.36 16.95
N THR A 14 -21.39 25.40 17.67
CA THR A 14 -21.19 26.78 17.22
C THR A 14 -19.70 27.11 17.14
N GLU A 15 -18.93 26.78 18.17
CA GLU A 15 -17.46 27.00 18.22
C GLU A 15 -16.75 26.23 17.08
N VAL A 16 -17.10 24.96 16.83
CA VAL A 16 -16.55 24.18 15.70
C VAL A 16 -16.86 24.87 14.36
N SER A 17 -18.06 25.43 14.21
CA SER A 17 -18.42 26.16 12.99
C SER A 17 -17.60 27.44 12.81
N GLU A 18 -17.31 28.17 13.90
CA GLU A 18 -16.45 29.36 13.87
C GLU A 18 -14.99 29.00 13.53
N ILE A 19 -14.47 27.90 14.11
CA ILE A 19 -13.15 27.37 13.78
C ILE A 19 -13.04 27.06 12.29
N LEU A 20 -14.01 26.32 11.74
CA LEU A 20 -14.04 25.98 10.31
C LEU A 20 -14.07 27.22 9.42
N LYS A 21 -14.90 28.21 9.74
CA LYS A 21 -14.97 29.49 8.99
C LYS A 21 -13.65 30.25 9.04
N ALA A 22 -12.97 30.28 10.20
CA ALA A 22 -11.67 30.92 10.34
C ALA A 22 -10.59 30.22 9.50
N ILE A 23 -10.61 28.89 9.44
CA ILE A 23 -9.70 28.11 8.59
C ILE A 23 -9.97 28.38 7.11
N GLU A 24 -11.24 28.36 6.69
CA GLU A 24 -11.63 28.63 5.30
C GLU A 24 -11.31 30.05 4.85
N SER A 25 -11.50 31.05 5.74
CA SER A 25 -11.16 32.45 5.47
C SER A 25 -9.66 32.78 5.63
N LYS A 26 -8.86 31.79 6.03
CA LYS A 26 -7.40 31.91 6.25
C LYS A 26 -7.04 33.03 7.21
N SER A 27 -7.81 33.24 8.29
CA SER A 27 -7.65 34.37 9.19
C SER A 27 -7.93 34.02 10.65
N GLY A 28 -7.32 34.79 11.58
CA GLY A 28 -7.54 34.74 13.01
C GLY A 28 -6.76 33.61 13.73
N LYS A 29 -6.94 33.57 15.07
CA LYS A 29 -6.19 32.71 15.98
C LYS A 29 -6.35 31.20 15.61
N TYR A 30 -7.54 30.77 15.24
CA TYR A 30 -7.80 29.40 14.92
C TYR A 30 -7.06 28.94 13.65
N TYR A 31 -6.95 29.84 12.66
CA TYR A 31 -6.16 29.56 11.45
C TYR A 31 -4.66 29.42 11.77
N GLU A 32 -4.11 30.30 12.62
CA GLU A 32 -2.70 30.19 13.03
C GLU A 32 -2.42 28.91 13.81
N THR A 33 -3.32 28.52 14.72
CA THR A 33 -3.23 27.24 15.44
C THR A 33 -3.30 26.06 14.47
N TRP A 34 -4.21 26.11 13.50
CA TRP A 34 -4.33 25.06 12.49
C TRP A 34 -3.06 24.91 11.65
N LYS A 35 -2.40 26.00 11.26
CA LYS A 35 -1.12 25.92 10.53
C LYS A 35 -0.06 25.15 11.31
N VAL A 36 0.07 25.43 12.59
CA VAL A 36 1.06 24.79 13.46
C VAL A 36 0.73 23.29 13.63
N THR A 37 -0.51 22.96 13.98
CA THR A 37 -0.92 21.58 14.21
C THR A 37 -0.89 20.77 12.92
N ARG A 38 -1.24 21.37 11.78
CA ARG A 38 -1.09 20.76 10.46
C ARG A 38 0.36 20.40 10.17
N GLN A 39 1.31 21.28 10.49
CA GLN A 39 2.73 21.01 10.28
C GLN A 39 3.20 19.78 11.08
N TYR A 40 2.79 19.65 12.35
CA TYR A 40 3.10 18.46 13.14
C TYR A 40 2.61 17.16 12.47
N CYS A 41 1.38 17.17 11.93
CA CYS A 41 0.87 16.00 11.20
C CYS A 41 1.68 15.69 9.94
N LEU A 42 2.08 16.72 9.17
CA LEU A 42 2.88 16.54 7.96
C LEU A 42 4.28 16.01 8.28
N ASP A 43 4.89 16.48 9.38
CA ASP A 43 6.20 16.00 9.83
C ASP A 43 6.12 14.52 10.22
N ASP A 44 5.07 14.10 10.93
CA ASP A 44 4.86 12.69 11.27
C ASP A 44 4.58 11.82 10.03
N PHE A 45 3.79 12.29 9.07
CA PHE A 45 3.61 11.58 7.80
C PHE A 45 4.94 11.40 7.07
N ASN A 46 5.78 12.44 7.00
CA ASN A 46 7.09 12.35 6.37
C ASN A 46 8.02 11.34 7.08
N ARG A 47 7.95 11.25 8.41
CA ARG A 47 8.67 10.23 9.18
C ARG A 47 8.20 8.82 8.83
N ILE A 48 6.89 8.60 8.72
CA ILE A 48 6.30 7.32 8.35
C ILE A 48 6.70 6.93 6.92
N TYR A 49 6.58 7.86 5.96
CA TYR A 49 6.96 7.60 4.56
C TYR A 49 8.43 7.26 4.42
N LYS A 50 9.30 8.00 5.11
CA LYS A 50 10.74 7.71 5.14
C LYS A 50 11.02 6.34 5.76
N TRP A 51 10.35 5.99 6.85
CA TRP A 51 10.54 4.71 7.52
C TRP A 51 10.09 3.53 6.65
N LEU A 52 8.97 3.69 5.91
CA LEU A 52 8.47 2.69 4.98
C LEU A 52 9.21 2.66 3.64
N ASP A 53 10.17 3.54 3.39
CA ASP A 53 10.78 3.73 2.07
C ASP A 53 9.71 3.92 0.98
N VAL A 54 8.79 4.87 1.22
CA VAL A 54 7.72 5.29 0.31
C VAL A 54 7.97 6.71 -0.13
N LYS A 55 7.86 6.98 -1.44
CA LYS A 55 8.03 8.30 -2.04
C LYS A 55 6.77 8.70 -2.80
N PHE A 56 6.47 9.98 -2.78
CA PHE A 56 5.40 10.59 -3.55
C PHE A 56 5.99 11.70 -4.41
N ASP A 57 5.58 11.76 -5.68
CA ASP A 57 6.03 12.79 -6.62
C ASP A 57 5.33 14.12 -6.36
N HIS A 58 4.08 14.08 -5.87
CA HIS A 58 3.30 15.28 -5.60
C HIS A 58 2.34 15.09 -4.41
N PHE A 59 2.09 16.18 -3.69
CA PHE A 59 1.11 16.26 -2.60
C PHE A 59 0.02 17.27 -2.97
N PHE A 60 -1.23 16.82 -2.96
CA PHE A 60 -2.40 17.67 -3.11
C PHE A 60 -3.04 17.91 -1.74
N TYR A 61 -3.27 19.13 -1.38
CA TYR A 61 -3.93 19.47 -0.13
C TYR A 61 -5.36 19.94 -0.38
N GLU A 62 -6.29 19.48 0.47
CA GLU A 62 -7.70 19.83 0.39
C GLU A 62 -7.94 21.36 0.37
N SER A 63 -7.10 22.13 1.10
CA SER A 63 -7.17 23.58 1.14
C SER A 63 -6.85 24.27 -0.20
N GLU A 64 -6.16 23.59 -1.12
CA GLU A 64 -5.76 24.14 -2.43
C GLU A 64 -6.88 24.05 -3.46
N VAL A 65 -7.80 23.06 -3.31
CA VAL A 65 -8.90 22.84 -4.24
C VAL A 65 -10.24 23.43 -3.76
N SER A 66 -10.25 24.12 -2.62
CA SER A 66 -11.48 24.67 -2.05
C SER A 66 -12.16 25.70 -2.95
N GLU A 67 -11.40 26.64 -3.53
CA GLU A 67 -11.93 27.66 -4.45
C GLU A 67 -12.41 27.07 -5.77
N ALA A 68 -11.62 26.13 -6.34
CA ALA A 68 -11.99 25.41 -7.54
C ALA A 68 -13.28 24.59 -7.33
N SER A 69 -13.48 24.01 -6.15
CA SER A 69 -14.70 23.28 -5.82
C SER A 69 -15.95 24.16 -5.78
N GLN A 70 -15.85 25.39 -5.26
CA GLN A 70 -16.93 26.36 -5.26
C GLN A 70 -17.27 26.82 -6.68
N SER A 71 -16.25 27.05 -7.51
CA SER A 71 -16.39 27.41 -8.91
C SER A 71 -17.14 26.35 -9.71
N ILE A 72 -16.85 25.04 -9.46
CA ILE A 72 -17.56 23.93 -10.06
C ILE A 72 -19.04 23.97 -9.68
N VAL A 73 -19.39 24.19 -8.41
CA VAL A 73 -20.80 24.27 -8.00
C VAL A 73 -21.52 25.38 -8.75
N ALA A 74 -20.91 26.57 -8.84
CA ALA A 74 -21.51 27.71 -9.55
C ALA A 74 -21.67 27.44 -11.05
N GLU A 75 -20.68 26.82 -11.69
CA GLU A 75 -20.71 26.45 -13.10
C GLU A 75 -21.87 25.49 -13.42
N TYR A 76 -21.99 24.40 -12.64
CA TYR A 76 -22.99 23.36 -12.93
C TYR A 76 -24.39 23.72 -12.46
N MET A 77 -24.55 24.69 -11.55
CA MET A 77 -25.83 25.37 -11.31
C MET A 77 -26.28 26.18 -12.54
N LYS A 78 -25.38 26.93 -13.15
CA LYS A 78 -25.70 27.71 -14.39
C LYS A 78 -26.04 26.79 -15.56
N LYS A 79 -25.39 25.62 -15.65
CA LYS A 79 -25.67 24.59 -16.66
C LYS A 79 -26.97 23.80 -16.37
N GLY A 80 -27.62 24.01 -15.22
CA GLY A 80 -28.86 23.33 -14.84
C GLY A 80 -28.70 21.87 -14.40
N LEU A 81 -27.48 21.38 -14.22
CA LEU A 81 -27.22 20.04 -13.66
C LEU A 81 -27.41 20.03 -12.15
N PHE A 82 -26.86 21.02 -11.46
CA PHE A 82 -27.06 21.17 -10.02
C PHE A 82 -28.24 22.05 -9.72
N VAL A 83 -29.14 21.56 -8.88
CA VAL A 83 -30.38 22.25 -8.46
C VAL A 83 -30.36 22.45 -6.94
N VAL A 84 -31.18 23.40 -6.47
CA VAL A 84 -31.39 23.60 -5.04
C VAL A 84 -32.52 22.66 -4.59
N ASP A 85 -32.23 21.85 -3.57
CA ASP A 85 -33.17 20.95 -2.94
C ASP A 85 -33.03 21.06 -1.41
N GLU A 86 -34.12 21.41 -0.71
CA GLU A 86 -34.12 21.67 0.75
C GLU A 86 -32.94 22.57 1.25
N GLY A 87 -32.58 23.57 0.43
CA GLY A 87 -31.47 24.49 0.71
C GLY A 87 -30.06 23.95 0.39
N ALA A 88 -29.92 22.66 0.11
CA ALA A 88 -28.68 22.07 -0.39
C ALA A 88 -28.59 22.20 -1.92
N VAL A 89 -27.38 22.15 -2.48
CA VAL A 89 -27.17 22.16 -3.94
C VAL A 89 -26.61 20.84 -4.38
N GLY A 90 -27.20 20.28 -5.45
CA GLY A 90 -26.74 19.01 -5.99
C GLY A 90 -27.66 18.49 -7.07
N PHE A 91 -27.70 17.18 -7.28
CA PHE A 91 -28.60 16.54 -8.21
C PHE A 91 -28.97 15.11 -7.78
N ASN A 92 -30.11 14.62 -8.26
CA ASN A 92 -30.61 13.30 -7.94
C ASN A 92 -29.95 12.24 -8.84
N MET A 93 -29.45 11.15 -8.24
CA MET A 93 -28.83 10.00 -8.92
C MET A 93 -29.71 8.73 -8.78
N ALA A 94 -31.05 8.88 -8.70
CA ALA A 94 -31.98 7.76 -8.49
C ALA A 94 -31.89 6.70 -9.59
N ASP A 95 -31.59 7.09 -10.82
CA ASP A 95 -31.37 6.21 -11.97
C ASP A 95 -30.27 5.16 -11.74
N LYS A 96 -29.31 5.46 -10.89
CA LYS A 96 -28.23 4.55 -10.45
C LYS A 96 -28.41 4.06 -9.01
N LYS A 97 -29.51 4.41 -8.34
CA LYS A 97 -29.75 4.11 -6.91
C LYS A 97 -28.66 4.68 -5.98
N LEU A 98 -28.09 5.83 -6.34
CA LEU A 98 -27.04 6.50 -5.60
C LEU A 98 -27.54 7.67 -4.73
N GLY A 99 -28.87 7.90 -4.68
CA GLY A 99 -29.47 8.96 -3.87
C GLY A 99 -29.22 10.37 -4.42
N PHE A 100 -29.13 11.34 -3.53
CA PHE A 100 -28.86 12.74 -3.86
C PHE A 100 -27.36 13.01 -3.74
N PHE A 101 -26.74 13.52 -4.80
CA PHE A 101 -25.37 14.02 -4.79
C PHE A 101 -25.37 15.44 -4.23
N MET A 102 -24.81 15.62 -3.06
CA MET A 102 -24.73 16.91 -2.41
C MET A 102 -23.42 17.62 -2.75
N ALA A 103 -23.48 18.65 -3.59
CA ALA A 103 -22.35 19.47 -3.97
C ALA A 103 -22.08 20.64 -3.00
N ARG A 104 -23.15 21.17 -2.33
CA ARG A 104 -23.05 22.18 -1.29
C ARG A 104 -24.14 21.97 -0.26
N LYS A 105 -23.81 22.04 1.01
CA LYS A 105 -24.74 21.93 2.13
C LYS A 105 -25.62 23.19 2.24
N SER A 106 -26.77 23.07 2.92
CA SER A 106 -27.68 24.20 3.18
C SER A 106 -27.01 25.34 3.99
N ASN A 107 -25.99 25.06 4.80
CA ASN A 107 -25.21 26.06 5.52
C ASN A 107 -24.12 26.74 4.65
N GLY A 108 -24.06 26.45 3.36
CA GLY A 108 -23.12 27.03 2.38
C GLY A 108 -21.76 26.33 2.27
N THR A 109 -21.43 25.38 3.16
CA THR A 109 -20.14 24.67 3.10
C THR A 109 -20.12 23.58 2.03
N THR A 110 -18.97 23.31 1.43
CA THR A 110 -18.77 22.24 0.45
C THR A 110 -18.36 20.95 1.14
N PRO A 111 -19.02 19.81 0.87
CA PRO A 111 -18.60 18.50 1.34
C PRO A 111 -17.33 17.99 0.61
N TYR A 112 -16.65 16.99 1.16
CA TYR A 112 -15.43 16.41 0.60
C TYR A 112 -15.59 15.99 -0.87
N ILE A 113 -16.71 15.41 -1.24
CA ILE A 113 -16.94 14.91 -2.60
C ILE A 113 -16.84 16.02 -3.67
N THR A 114 -17.18 17.25 -3.33
CA THR A 114 -17.06 18.40 -4.26
C THR A 114 -15.60 18.80 -4.46
N LYS A 115 -14.77 18.67 -3.41
CA LYS A 115 -13.32 18.86 -3.50
C LYS A 115 -12.66 17.77 -4.33
N ASP A 116 -13.15 16.53 -4.23
CA ASP A 116 -12.70 15.42 -5.06
C ASP A 116 -13.02 15.61 -6.54
N LEU A 117 -14.17 16.23 -6.89
CA LEU A 117 -14.47 16.64 -8.26
C LEU A 117 -13.44 17.63 -8.81
N ALA A 118 -13.07 18.63 -8.00
CA ALA A 118 -12.07 19.62 -8.39
C ALA A 118 -10.70 18.98 -8.52
N LEU A 119 -10.31 18.11 -7.57
CA LEU A 119 -9.05 17.41 -7.58
C LEU A 119 -8.92 16.46 -8.78
N ALA A 120 -9.98 15.78 -9.19
CA ALA A 120 -9.97 14.95 -10.39
C ALA A 120 -9.63 15.78 -11.63
N LYS A 121 -10.24 16.95 -11.79
CA LYS A 121 -9.93 17.87 -12.90
C LYS A 121 -8.50 18.35 -12.87
N VAL A 122 -7.99 18.77 -11.71
CA VAL A 122 -6.60 19.24 -11.54
C VAL A 122 -5.63 18.12 -11.96
N LYS A 123 -5.82 16.90 -11.48
CA LYS A 123 -4.94 15.76 -11.79
C LYS A 123 -4.83 15.49 -13.29
N PHE A 124 -5.92 15.48 -14.02
CA PHE A 124 -5.90 15.25 -15.47
C PHE A 124 -5.43 16.46 -16.28
N ASN A 125 -5.61 17.68 -15.77
CA ASN A 125 -5.17 18.89 -16.46
C ASN A 125 -3.68 19.16 -16.28
N ASP A 126 -3.15 18.94 -15.07
CA ASP A 126 -1.79 19.34 -14.69
C ASP A 126 -0.79 18.19 -14.92
N PHE A 127 -1.28 16.95 -15.01
CA PHE A 127 -0.47 15.75 -15.21
C PHE A 127 -1.01 14.98 -16.43
N ASP A 128 -0.14 14.58 -17.30
CA ASP A 128 -0.47 13.75 -18.49
C ASP A 128 -0.66 12.29 -18.08
N ILE A 129 -1.77 12.02 -17.37
CA ILE A 129 -2.09 10.70 -16.82
C ILE A 129 -3.18 10.00 -17.64
N ASP A 130 -2.95 8.72 -17.92
CA ASP A 130 -3.93 7.85 -18.58
C ASP A 130 -5.03 7.36 -17.62
N ARG A 131 -4.73 7.26 -16.34
CA ARG A 131 -5.65 6.77 -15.31
C ARG A 131 -5.44 7.45 -13.98
N ASN A 132 -6.53 7.68 -13.26
CA ASN A 132 -6.52 8.15 -11.87
C ASN A 132 -7.01 7.03 -10.96
N ILE A 133 -6.10 6.39 -10.22
CA ILE A 133 -6.42 5.29 -9.31
C ILE A 133 -6.50 5.84 -7.89
N TYR A 134 -7.68 5.74 -7.29
CA TYR A 134 -7.94 6.14 -5.90
C TYR A 134 -7.76 4.94 -4.98
N VAL A 135 -6.66 4.90 -4.23
CA VAL A 135 -6.39 3.83 -3.25
C VAL A 135 -6.99 4.25 -1.91
N VAL A 136 -8.21 3.82 -1.64
CA VAL A 136 -9.01 4.26 -0.48
C VAL A 136 -9.81 3.09 0.09
N GLY A 137 -10.01 3.08 1.43
CA GLY A 137 -10.72 2.02 2.13
C GLY A 137 -12.15 1.77 1.64
N SER A 138 -12.60 0.53 1.77
CA SER A 138 -13.91 0.06 1.31
C SER A 138 -15.12 0.79 1.92
N GLU A 139 -14.94 1.46 3.05
CA GLU A 139 -15.97 2.30 3.67
C GLU A 139 -16.41 3.46 2.77
N GLN A 140 -15.56 3.86 1.80
CA GLN A 140 -15.84 4.94 0.85
C GLN A 140 -16.33 4.43 -0.51
N ASN A 141 -16.68 3.16 -0.66
CA ASN A 141 -17.20 2.61 -1.92
C ASN A 141 -18.40 3.39 -2.47
N PHE A 142 -19.32 3.80 -1.61
CA PHE A 142 -20.49 4.58 -2.01
C PHE A 142 -20.10 5.99 -2.48
N HIS A 143 -19.19 6.65 -1.78
CA HIS A 143 -18.65 7.96 -2.13
C HIS A 143 -18.02 7.96 -3.54
N PHE A 144 -17.17 6.99 -3.87
CA PHE A 144 -16.54 6.92 -5.19
C PHE A 144 -17.53 6.57 -6.31
N LYS A 145 -18.57 5.76 -6.03
CA LYS A 145 -19.65 5.54 -7.00
C LYS A 145 -20.38 6.84 -7.33
N GLN A 146 -20.68 7.66 -6.33
CA GLN A 146 -21.29 8.97 -6.56
C GLN A 146 -20.32 9.91 -7.29
N LEU A 147 -19.05 9.97 -6.90
CA LEU A 147 -18.04 10.82 -7.50
C LEU A 147 -17.87 10.54 -9.01
N PHE A 148 -17.68 9.28 -9.38
CA PHE A 148 -17.45 8.91 -10.78
C PHE A 148 -18.71 9.13 -11.63
N TYR A 149 -19.89 8.85 -11.09
CA TYR A 149 -21.13 9.15 -11.78
C TYR A 149 -21.39 10.67 -11.92
N ALA A 150 -21.01 11.47 -10.93
CA ALA A 150 -21.06 12.92 -11.05
C ALA A 150 -20.12 13.44 -12.14
N LEU A 151 -18.88 12.96 -12.22
CA LEU A 151 -17.94 13.30 -13.30
C LEU A 151 -18.50 12.94 -14.68
N GLU A 152 -19.14 11.76 -14.82
CA GLU A 152 -19.82 11.35 -16.05
C GLU A 152 -20.95 12.32 -16.43
N LYS A 153 -21.86 12.64 -15.49
CA LYS A 153 -22.98 13.58 -15.70
C LYS A 153 -22.53 15.01 -15.99
N MET A 154 -21.38 15.39 -15.45
CA MET A 154 -20.75 16.68 -15.74
C MET A 154 -20.09 16.71 -17.13
N GLY A 155 -20.09 15.60 -17.87
CA GLY A 155 -19.45 15.50 -19.17
C GLY A 155 -17.92 15.55 -19.11
N PHE A 156 -17.34 15.08 -18.00
CA PHE A 156 -15.88 15.02 -17.85
C PHE A 156 -15.31 13.86 -18.70
N PRO A 157 -14.49 14.14 -19.72
CA PRO A 157 -14.10 13.12 -20.70
C PRO A 157 -13.37 11.93 -20.09
N GLN A 158 -12.60 12.18 -19.03
CA GLN A 158 -11.78 11.18 -18.36
C GLN A 158 -12.50 10.47 -17.18
N ALA A 159 -13.81 10.62 -17.05
CA ALA A 159 -14.58 9.96 -15.99
C ALA A 159 -14.38 8.43 -15.95
N SER A 160 -14.32 7.80 -17.15
CA SER A 160 -14.08 6.36 -17.30
C SER A 160 -12.64 5.91 -16.97
N GLN A 161 -11.71 6.84 -16.87
CA GLN A 161 -10.31 6.59 -16.50
C GLN A 161 -10.09 6.68 -14.99
N CYS A 162 -11.12 7.01 -14.21
CA CYS A 162 -11.11 7.02 -12.75
C CYS A 162 -11.44 5.62 -12.22
N TYR A 163 -10.61 5.10 -11.32
CA TYR A 163 -10.80 3.79 -10.72
C TYR A 163 -10.63 3.85 -9.20
N HIS A 164 -11.53 3.25 -8.44
CA HIS A 164 -11.40 3.09 -7.00
C HIS A 164 -10.80 1.72 -6.67
N LEU A 165 -9.54 1.71 -6.29
CA LEU A 165 -8.87 0.54 -5.72
C LEU A 165 -9.22 0.48 -4.24
N SER A 166 -10.32 -0.20 -3.95
CA SER A 166 -10.83 -0.40 -2.61
C SER A 166 -9.99 -1.42 -1.85
N TYR A 167 -9.71 -1.17 -0.56
CA TYR A 167 -9.06 -2.13 0.31
C TYR A 167 -9.83 -2.32 1.63
N GLY A 168 -9.67 -3.51 2.23
CA GLY A 168 -10.27 -3.85 3.52
C GLY A 168 -9.60 -3.15 4.69
N MET A 169 -10.32 -3.07 5.80
CA MET A 169 -9.79 -2.48 7.03
C MET A 169 -8.74 -3.39 7.65
N VAL A 170 -7.75 -2.76 8.28
CA VAL A 170 -6.79 -3.47 9.14
C VAL A 170 -7.43 -3.65 10.52
N VAL A 171 -7.47 -4.88 10.97
CA VAL A 171 -8.04 -5.26 12.28
C VAL A 171 -7.01 -6.06 13.08
N ARG A 172 -7.15 -6.07 14.39
CA ARG A 172 -6.39 -6.96 15.28
C ARG A 172 -7.18 -8.23 15.54
N PRO A 173 -6.53 -9.34 15.94
CA PRO A 173 -7.24 -10.56 16.31
C PRO A 173 -8.25 -10.36 17.45
N ASP A 174 -8.00 -9.39 18.34
CA ASP A 174 -8.84 -9.03 19.49
C ASP A 174 -9.93 -7.99 19.18
N GLY A 175 -10.05 -7.53 17.93
CA GLY A 175 -11.14 -6.66 17.48
C GLY A 175 -10.74 -5.45 16.65
N LYS A 176 -11.75 -4.64 16.28
CA LYS A 176 -11.57 -3.43 15.45
C LYS A 176 -10.92 -2.31 16.24
N MET A 177 -9.95 -1.66 15.61
CA MET A 177 -9.34 -0.43 16.10
C MET A 177 -10.25 0.77 15.83
N SER A 178 -10.41 1.65 16.82
CA SER A 178 -11.20 2.86 16.67
C SER A 178 -10.59 4.01 17.48
N SER A 179 -10.23 5.08 16.79
CA SER A 179 -9.76 6.30 17.46
C SER A 179 -10.85 6.93 18.35
N ARG A 180 -12.13 6.81 17.95
CA ARG A 180 -13.28 7.31 18.75
C ARG A 180 -13.51 6.52 20.03
N ALA A 181 -13.16 5.24 20.05
CA ALA A 181 -13.26 4.38 21.23
C ALA A 181 -12.03 4.49 22.15
N GLY A 182 -10.98 5.24 21.75
CA GLY A 182 -9.75 5.39 22.53
C GLY A 182 -8.81 4.18 22.50
N ASN A 183 -9.08 3.18 21.64
CA ASN A 183 -8.25 2.00 21.44
C ASN A 183 -7.51 2.04 20.07
N ALA A 184 -7.23 3.24 19.56
CA ALA A 184 -6.45 3.40 18.36
C ALA A 184 -5.02 2.92 18.60
N PHE A 185 -4.58 2.06 17.70
CA PHE A 185 -3.20 1.59 17.63
C PHE A 185 -2.44 2.42 16.61
N THR A 186 -1.42 3.13 17.06
CA THR A 186 -0.65 4.02 16.18
C THR A 186 0.31 3.23 15.30
N PHE A 187 0.71 3.83 14.17
CA PHE A 187 1.71 3.23 13.30
C PHE A 187 3.05 2.99 14.04
N PHE A 188 3.47 3.89 14.91
CA PHE A 188 4.70 3.73 15.67
C PHE A 188 4.62 2.56 16.67
N GLN A 189 3.49 2.35 17.32
CA GLN A 189 3.27 1.16 18.16
C GLN A 189 3.32 -0.14 17.35
N LEU A 190 2.84 -0.11 16.10
CA LEU A 190 2.96 -1.24 15.18
C LEU A 190 4.42 -1.53 14.85
N ILE A 191 5.21 -0.50 14.52
CA ILE A 191 6.64 -0.62 14.27
C ILE A 191 7.35 -1.25 15.48
N ASP A 192 7.11 -0.72 16.67
CA ASP A 192 7.77 -1.17 17.88
C ASP A 192 7.56 -2.67 18.10
N LEU A 193 6.32 -3.16 17.96
CA LEU A 193 6.02 -4.59 18.10
C LEU A 193 6.70 -5.45 17.03
N VAL A 194 6.68 -5.01 15.78
CA VAL A 194 7.30 -5.76 14.67
C VAL A 194 8.82 -5.81 14.84
N VAL A 195 9.45 -4.69 15.21
CA VAL A 195 10.90 -4.60 15.42
C VAL A 195 11.34 -5.41 16.64
N GLU A 196 10.55 -5.42 17.72
CA GLU A 196 10.82 -6.23 18.92
C GLU A 196 10.88 -7.72 18.56
N GLU A 197 9.87 -8.25 17.88
CA GLU A 197 9.84 -9.66 17.44
C GLU A 197 11.01 -10.01 16.50
N ILE A 198 11.35 -9.11 15.58
CA ILE A 198 12.49 -9.31 14.67
C ILE A 198 13.83 -9.34 15.43
N ASN A 199 14.02 -8.46 16.40
CA ASN A 199 15.25 -8.41 17.20
C ASN A 199 15.46 -9.70 17.99
N VAL A 200 14.40 -10.29 18.56
CA VAL A 200 14.46 -11.61 19.21
C VAL A 200 14.98 -12.68 18.25
N TYR A 201 14.55 -12.63 16.98
CA TYR A 201 15.04 -13.55 15.96
C TYR A 201 16.50 -13.29 15.60
N LEU A 202 16.89 -12.03 15.38
CA LEU A 202 18.24 -11.64 14.98
C LEU A 202 19.30 -11.91 16.06
N GLU A 203 18.95 -11.90 17.36
CA GLU A 203 19.87 -12.26 18.45
C GLU A 203 20.47 -13.65 18.27
N LYS A 204 19.73 -14.61 17.73
CA LYS A 204 20.19 -15.98 17.51
C LYS A 204 21.26 -16.12 16.43
N TYR A 205 21.30 -15.18 15.48
CA TYR A 205 22.13 -15.28 14.27
C TYR A 205 23.18 -14.18 14.13
N SER A 206 23.25 -13.23 15.05
CA SER A 206 23.94 -11.98 14.86
C SER A 206 25.17 -11.74 15.74
N THR A 207 25.81 -12.81 16.26
CA THR A 207 27.01 -12.67 17.11
C THR A 207 28.20 -12.00 16.41
N GLU A 208 28.24 -12.05 15.06
CA GLU A 208 29.34 -11.51 14.25
C GLU A 208 29.00 -10.16 13.59
N TRP A 209 27.77 -9.63 13.80
CA TRP A 209 27.32 -8.41 13.11
C TRP A 209 27.60 -7.15 13.92
N SER A 210 27.99 -6.08 13.24
CA SER A 210 28.02 -4.75 13.85
C SER A 210 26.61 -4.29 14.25
N LYS A 211 26.54 -3.33 15.17
CA LYS A 211 25.25 -2.72 15.57
C LYS A 211 24.50 -2.14 14.38
N GLU A 212 25.20 -1.42 13.49
CA GLU A 212 24.61 -0.82 12.28
C GLU A 212 24.04 -1.88 11.32
N GLN A 213 24.75 -3.00 11.14
CA GLN A 213 24.27 -4.11 10.31
C GLN A 213 22.99 -4.74 10.89
N LYS A 214 22.91 -4.87 12.22
CA LYS A 214 21.72 -5.38 12.91
C LYS A 214 20.54 -4.44 12.71
N GLU A 215 20.74 -3.15 12.94
CA GLU A 215 19.71 -2.12 12.81
C GLU A 215 19.21 -2.01 11.37
N ASP A 216 20.09 -2.01 10.37
CA ASP A 216 19.71 -1.99 8.95
C ASP A 216 18.92 -3.23 8.55
N THR A 217 19.38 -4.42 8.97
CA THR A 217 18.69 -5.68 8.67
C THR A 217 17.34 -5.75 9.38
N ALA A 218 17.28 -5.38 10.66
CA ALA A 218 16.02 -5.32 11.41
C ALA A 218 15.01 -4.39 10.74
N HIS A 219 15.45 -3.20 10.32
CA HIS A 219 14.64 -2.25 9.61
C HIS A 219 14.09 -2.81 8.29
N LYS A 220 14.96 -3.38 7.44
CA LYS A 220 14.54 -4.00 6.16
C LYS A 220 13.51 -5.12 6.38
N LEU A 221 13.76 -5.99 7.38
CA LEU A 221 12.83 -7.06 7.72
C LEU A 221 11.49 -6.53 8.21
N ALA A 222 11.49 -5.48 9.05
CA ALA A 222 10.27 -4.87 9.56
C ALA A 222 9.45 -4.23 8.43
N VAL A 223 10.09 -3.46 7.54
CA VAL A 223 9.45 -2.88 6.35
C VAL A 223 8.88 -3.99 5.47
N GLY A 224 9.67 -5.06 5.21
CA GLY A 224 9.24 -6.20 4.43
C GLY A 224 8.07 -6.95 5.04
N ALA A 225 8.07 -7.18 6.37
CA ALA A 225 6.99 -7.81 7.10
C ALA A 225 5.68 -7.02 6.97
N ILE A 226 5.73 -5.70 7.19
CA ILE A 226 4.56 -4.82 7.12
C ILE A 226 4.03 -4.73 5.69
N LYS A 227 4.88 -4.43 4.70
CA LYS A 227 4.44 -4.30 3.31
C LYS A 227 3.87 -5.62 2.79
N TYR A 228 4.56 -6.73 3.02
CA TYR A 228 4.09 -8.04 2.58
C TYR A 228 2.80 -8.45 3.27
N GLY A 229 2.71 -8.28 4.59
CA GLY A 229 1.50 -8.58 5.37
C GLY A 229 0.27 -7.82 4.87
N MET A 230 0.45 -6.55 4.46
CA MET A 230 -0.62 -5.76 3.86
C MET A 230 -0.99 -6.23 2.45
N LEU A 231 0.00 -6.58 1.61
CA LEU A 231 -0.18 -6.83 0.18
C LEU A 231 -0.56 -8.29 -0.16
N GLN A 232 -0.30 -9.26 0.73
CA GLN A 232 -0.64 -10.66 0.48
C GLN A 232 -2.15 -10.96 0.53
N ALA A 233 -2.91 -10.13 1.25
CA ALA A 233 -4.36 -10.27 1.33
C ALA A 233 -5.05 -9.75 0.06
N ASP A 234 -6.18 -10.38 -0.32
CA ASP A 234 -7.02 -9.81 -1.37
C ASP A 234 -7.50 -8.42 -0.94
N PRO A 235 -7.41 -7.40 -1.82
CA PRO A 235 -7.80 -6.03 -1.46
C PRO A 235 -9.20 -5.89 -0.86
N ASN A 236 -10.14 -6.77 -1.22
CA ASN A 236 -11.52 -6.70 -0.73
C ASN A 236 -11.74 -7.36 0.65
N LYS A 237 -10.71 -7.96 1.25
CA LYS A 237 -10.79 -8.62 2.55
C LYS A 237 -10.23 -7.75 3.66
N GLU A 238 -10.74 -7.94 4.89
CA GLU A 238 -10.11 -7.39 6.08
C GLU A 238 -8.70 -7.97 6.25
N ILE A 239 -7.76 -7.13 6.67
CA ILE A 239 -6.37 -7.50 6.91
C ILE A 239 -6.20 -7.69 8.41
N VAL A 240 -5.94 -8.91 8.85
CA VAL A 240 -5.68 -9.19 10.26
C VAL A 240 -4.20 -8.96 10.53
N PHE A 241 -3.91 -8.01 11.41
CA PHE A 241 -2.55 -7.74 11.86
C PHE A 241 -2.21 -8.62 13.07
N ASP A 242 -1.39 -9.64 12.84
CA ASP A 242 -0.74 -10.44 13.87
C ASP A 242 0.79 -10.27 13.75
N PRO A 243 1.46 -9.58 14.70
CA PRO A 243 2.89 -9.35 14.62
C PRO A 243 3.70 -10.64 14.48
N LYS A 244 3.32 -11.70 15.19
CA LYS A 244 4.05 -12.99 15.18
C LYS A 244 3.95 -13.69 13.84
N GLU A 245 2.79 -13.67 13.21
CA GLU A 245 2.61 -14.24 11.87
C GLU A 245 3.36 -13.42 10.81
N TRP A 246 3.31 -12.08 10.91
CA TRP A 246 3.92 -11.20 9.93
C TRP A 246 5.45 -11.25 9.92
N VAL A 247 6.08 -11.51 11.07
CA VAL A 247 7.53 -11.64 11.18
C VAL A 247 8.03 -13.09 11.11
N SER A 248 7.15 -14.06 10.90
CA SER A 248 7.52 -15.48 10.83
C SER A 248 8.50 -15.76 9.67
N PHE A 249 9.50 -16.59 9.94
CA PHE A 249 10.46 -17.07 8.93
C PHE A 249 10.08 -18.44 8.35
N GLU A 250 8.92 -18.97 8.70
CA GLU A 250 8.45 -20.29 8.27
C GLU A 250 7.10 -20.26 7.54
N GLY A 251 6.43 -19.12 7.51
CA GLY A 251 5.08 -18.97 6.94
C GLY A 251 5.03 -18.13 5.69
N ASN A 252 3.82 -17.76 5.28
CA ASN A 252 3.58 -16.83 4.18
C ASN A 252 3.80 -15.38 4.65
N SER A 253 5.06 -14.97 4.73
CA SER A 253 5.48 -13.67 5.29
C SER A 253 6.61 -13.03 4.49
N GLY A 254 6.77 -11.71 4.62
CA GLY A 254 7.89 -10.98 4.02
C GLY A 254 9.26 -11.51 4.46
N PRO A 255 9.53 -11.68 5.76
CA PRO A 255 10.79 -12.22 6.26
C PRO A 255 11.14 -13.61 5.72
N TYR A 256 10.17 -14.50 5.50
CA TYR A 256 10.40 -15.79 4.86
C TYR A 256 10.95 -15.67 3.42
N LEU A 257 10.36 -14.77 2.63
CA LEU A 257 10.82 -14.53 1.26
C LEU A 257 12.22 -13.90 1.27
N MET A 258 12.44 -12.92 2.14
CA MET A 258 13.72 -12.21 2.26
C MET A 258 14.83 -13.15 2.75
N TYR A 259 14.53 -14.06 3.66
CA TYR A 259 15.45 -15.10 4.11
C TYR A 259 15.81 -16.08 2.98
N SER A 260 14.83 -16.48 2.16
CA SER A 260 15.08 -17.33 0.99
C SER A 260 16.02 -16.65 -0.01
N TYR A 261 15.87 -15.33 -0.23
CA TYR A 261 16.78 -14.52 -1.04
C TYR A 261 18.20 -14.47 -0.44
N ALA A 262 18.34 -14.09 0.83
CA ALA A 262 19.64 -13.96 1.49
C ALA A 262 20.41 -15.28 1.54
N ARG A 263 19.69 -16.40 1.76
CA ARG A 263 20.28 -17.76 1.69
C ARG A 263 20.83 -18.05 0.29
N THR A 264 20.09 -17.74 -0.75
CA THR A 264 20.52 -17.93 -2.13
C THR A 264 21.75 -17.09 -2.44
N GLN A 265 21.77 -15.83 -2.03
CA GLN A 265 22.94 -14.95 -2.19
C GLN A 265 24.18 -15.50 -1.48
N SER A 266 24.02 -16.13 -0.34
CA SER A 266 25.13 -16.77 0.39
C SER A 266 25.72 -17.96 -0.38
N ILE A 267 24.90 -18.75 -1.07
CA ILE A 267 25.38 -19.86 -1.91
C ILE A 267 26.10 -19.30 -3.14
N LEU A 268 25.55 -18.31 -3.81
CA LEU A 268 26.14 -17.70 -5.00
C LEU A 268 27.47 -17.01 -4.69
N ARG A 269 27.60 -16.34 -3.53
CA ARG A 269 28.89 -15.80 -3.07
C ARG A 269 29.92 -16.89 -2.86
N LYS A 270 29.61 -17.98 -2.16
CA LYS A 270 30.52 -19.11 -1.94
C LYS A 270 30.93 -19.75 -3.27
N ALA A 271 30.03 -19.87 -4.23
CA ALA A 271 30.36 -20.35 -5.58
C ALA A 271 31.37 -19.43 -6.27
N THR A 272 31.14 -18.11 -6.20
CA THR A 272 32.04 -17.09 -6.78
C THR A 272 33.41 -17.11 -6.14
N GLU A 273 33.51 -17.24 -4.79
CA GLU A 273 34.76 -17.36 -4.05
C GLU A 273 35.57 -18.61 -4.47
N GLN A 274 34.90 -19.67 -4.90
CA GLN A 274 35.51 -20.90 -5.43
C GLN A 274 35.76 -20.84 -6.96
N GLY A 275 35.52 -19.70 -7.60
CA GLY A 275 35.68 -19.56 -9.06
C GLY A 275 34.61 -20.28 -9.90
N LEU A 276 33.52 -20.76 -9.26
CA LEU A 276 32.43 -21.46 -9.93
C LEU A 276 31.45 -20.47 -10.54
N LYS A 277 30.99 -20.77 -11.76
CA LYS A 277 30.03 -19.92 -12.49
C LYS A 277 28.85 -20.74 -12.99
N GLY A 278 27.69 -20.09 -13.07
CA GLY A 278 26.52 -20.64 -13.74
C GLY A 278 26.73 -20.69 -15.26
N SER A 279 26.08 -21.66 -15.94
CA SER A 279 26.03 -21.76 -17.38
C SER A 279 24.63 -22.27 -17.82
N LEU A 280 24.13 -21.72 -18.89
CA LEU A 280 22.88 -22.17 -19.53
C LEU A 280 23.10 -23.26 -20.58
N THR A 281 24.37 -23.60 -20.88
CA THR A 281 24.72 -24.53 -21.95
C THR A 281 24.15 -25.93 -21.74
N HIS A 282 24.06 -26.36 -20.49
CA HIS A 282 23.60 -27.71 -20.09
C HIS A 282 22.34 -27.66 -19.19
N ILE A 283 21.41 -26.76 -19.50
CA ILE A 283 20.14 -26.62 -18.75
C ILE A 283 19.25 -27.87 -18.87
N ASP A 284 19.44 -28.67 -19.91
CA ASP A 284 18.80 -29.96 -20.15
C ASP A 284 19.14 -31.01 -19.08
N LEU A 285 20.24 -30.83 -18.36
CA LEU A 285 20.62 -31.67 -17.20
C LEU A 285 19.73 -31.43 -15.97
N LEU A 286 18.95 -30.36 -15.91
CA LEU A 286 18.00 -30.08 -14.82
C LEU A 286 16.77 -30.97 -14.95
N THR A 287 16.92 -32.25 -14.56
CA THR A 287 15.88 -33.29 -14.75
C THR A 287 15.14 -33.65 -13.48
N HIS A 288 15.66 -33.28 -12.31
CA HIS A 288 15.00 -33.53 -11.04
C HIS A 288 13.64 -32.83 -10.92
N GLU A 289 12.66 -33.44 -10.28
CA GLU A 289 11.30 -32.91 -10.18
C GLU A 289 11.28 -31.50 -9.54
N SER A 290 12.05 -31.30 -8.47
CA SER A 290 12.14 -30.01 -7.77
C SER A 290 12.81 -28.92 -8.61
N GLU A 291 13.76 -29.26 -9.51
CA GLU A 291 14.35 -28.35 -10.46
C GLU A 291 13.31 -27.87 -11.48
N ARG A 292 12.52 -28.80 -12.01
CA ARG A 292 11.46 -28.51 -12.98
C ARG A 292 10.32 -27.71 -12.36
N ASP A 293 9.98 -28.00 -11.11
CA ASP A 293 8.95 -27.27 -10.37
C ASP A 293 9.38 -25.79 -10.16
N LEU A 294 10.60 -25.58 -9.73
CA LEU A 294 11.14 -24.21 -9.62
C LEU A 294 11.16 -23.49 -10.96
N MET A 295 11.61 -24.16 -12.04
CA MET A 295 11.61 -23.57 -13.39
C MET A 295 10.22 -23.14 -13.85
N ARG A 296 9.15 -23.91 -13.55
CA ARG A 296 7.77 -23.52 -13.88
C ARG A 296 7.37 -22.24 -13.17
N HIS A 297 7.62 -22.14 -11.86
CA HIS A 297 7.34 -20.92 -11.12
C HIS A 297 8.07 -19.69 -11.67
N LEU A 298 9.34 -19.86 -12.08
CA LEU A 298 10.11 -18.78 -12.70
C LEU A 298 9.55 -18.39 -14.09
N TYR A 299 9.13 -19.36 -14.86
CA TYR A 299 8.51 -19.14 -16.18
C TYR A 299 7.19 -18.35 -16.06
N ASP A 300 6.36 -18.70 -15.09
CA ASP A 300 5.05 -18.08 -14.89
C ASP A 300 5.12 -16.64 -14.33
N PHE A 301 6.27 -16.22 -13.77
CA PHE A 301 6.44 -14.95 -13.09
C PHE A 301 6.00 -13.74 -13.92
N ASN A 302 6.37 -13.70 -15.21
CA ASN A 302 6.04 -12.59 -16.08
C ASN A 302 4.52 -12.45 -16.27
N GLN A 303 3.83 -13.56 -16.57
CA GLN A 303 2.38 -13.55 -16.76
C GLN A 303 1.64 -13.22 -15.47
N VAL A 304 2.11 -13.71 -14.32
CA VAL A 304 1.56 -13.40 -13.00
C VAL A 304 1.70 -11.91 -12.69
N THR A 305 2.85 -11.31 -13.03
CA THR A 305 3.09 -9.88 -12.82
C THR A 305 2.16 -9.03 -13.67
N ILE A 306 1.97 -9.37 -14.95
CA ILE A 306 1.01 -8.70 -15.84
C ILE A 306 -0.41 -8.79 -15.26
N ASN A 307 -0.83 -9.99 -14.87
CA ASN A 307 -2.16 -10.20 -14.28
C ASN A 307 -2.37 -9.41 -12.98
N ALA A 308 -1.35 -9.33 -12.14
CA ALA A 308 -1.40 -8.54 -10.89
C ALA A 308 -1.58 -7.05 -11.20
N CYS A 309 -0.88 -6.53 -12.20
CA CYS A 309 -0.96 -5.13 -12.64
C CYS A 309 -2.32 -4.81 -13.26
N GLU A 310 -2.76 -5.58 -14.25
CA GLU A 310 -4.01 -5.34 -14.98
C GLU A 310 -5.25 -5.41 -14.08
N ASN A 311 -5.23 -6.28 -13.08
CA ASN A 311 -6.34 -6.46 -12.14
C ASN A 311 -6.18 -5.68 -10.84
N TYR A 312 -5.10 -4.88 -10.68
CA TYR A 312 -4.79 -4.14 -9.45
C TYR A 312 -4.74 -5.06 -8.21
N ARG A 313 -4.17 -6.26 -8.34
CA ARG A 313 -4.10 -7.29 -7.28
C ARG A 313 -2.65 -7.65 -6.94
N PRO A 314 -1.95 -6.84 -6.16
CA PRO A 314 -0.59 -7.16 -5.72
C PRO A 314 -0.51 -8.49 -4.96
N SER A 315 -1.62 -8.93 -4.34
CA SER A 315 -1.70 -10.24 -3.68
C SER A 315 -1.45 -11.43 -4.62
N THR A 316 -1.77 -11.30 -5.91
CA THR A 316 -1.47 -12.32 -6.92
C THR A 316 0.04 -12.53 -7.04
N LEU A 317 0.80 -11.43 -7.14
CA LEU A 317 2.26 -11.47 -7.17
C LEU A 317 2.84 -11.96 -5.82
N ALA A 318 2.38 -11.42 -4.70
CA ALA A 318 2.85 -11.79 -3.37
C ALA A 318 2.72 -13.31 -3.11
N ASN A 319 1.57 -13.89 -3.41
CA ASN A 319 1.34 -15.33 -3.26
C ASN A 319 2.18 -16.16 -4.23
N HIS A 320 2.36 -15.70 -5.47
CA HIS A 320 3.24 -16.38 -6.43
C HIS A 320 4.68 -16.44 -5.91
N LEU A 321 5.23 -15.35 -5.39
CA LEU A 321 6.56 -15.33 -4.79
C LEU A 321 6.69 -16.29 -3.61
N PHE A 322 5.66 -16.40 -2.77
CA PHE A 322 5.63 -17.37 -1.68
C PHE A 322 5.73 -18.82 -2.20
N PHE A 323 4.91 -19.20 -3.20
CA PHE A 323 4.97 -20.54 -3.78
C PHE A 323 6.29 -20.81 -4.52
N THR A 324 6.85 -19.77 -5.17
CA THR A 324 8.20 -19.86 -5.76
C THR A 324 9.27 -20.12 -4.71
N CYS A 325 9.19 -19.47 -3.54
CA CYS A 325 10.09 -19.75 -2.41
C CYS A 325 9.88 -21.16 -1.84
N LYS A 326 8.66 -21.69 -1.83
CA LYS A 326 8.40 -23.08 -1.43
C LYS A 326 9.04 -24.07 -2.41
N ALA A 327 8.90 -23.84 -3.72
CA ALA A 327 9.55 -24.65 -4.75
C ALA A 327 11.08 -24.58 -4.62
N TYR A 328 11.64 -23.39 -4.39
CA TYR A 328 13.05 -23.21 -4.11
C TYR A 328 13.52 -23.98 -2.86
N ASN A 329 12.80 -23.92 -1.75
CA ASN A 329 13.17 -24.64 -0.54
C ASN A 329 13.13 -26.16 -0.74
N ARG A 330 12.18 -26.68 -1.51
CA ARG A 330 12.14 -28.09 -1.92
C ARG A 330 13.39 -28.43 -2.75
N PHE A 331 13.69 -27.65 -3.78
CA PHE A 331 14.89 -27.81 -4.60
C PHE A 331 16.15 -27.79 -3.74
N TYR A 332 16.32 -26.83 -2.85
CA TYR A 332 17.47 -26.68 -1.96
C TYR A 332 17.67 -27.90 -1.03
N THR A 333 16.57 -28.50 -0.59
CA THR A 333 16.61 -29.65 0.32
C THR A 333 16.86 -30.99 -0.41
N GLU A 334 16.27 -31.17 -1.58
CA GLU A 334 16.31 -32.44 -2.31
C GLU A 334 17.57 -32.59 -3.18
N VAL A 335 18.18 -31.48 -3.65
CA VAL A 335 19.35 -31.52 -4.52
C VAL A 335 20.49 -30.65 -3.99
N SER A 336 21.71 -31.14 -4.10
CA SER A 336 22.90 -30.36 -3.75
C SER A 336 23.40 -29.57 -4.95
N VAL A 337 23.47 -28.24 -4.82
CA VAL A 337 24.01 -27.37 -5.87
C VAL A 337 25.52 -27.44 -5.91
N MET A 338 26.18 -27.20 -4.76
CA MET A 338 27.64 -27.10 -4.67
C MET A 338 28.35 -28.46 -4.82
N LYS A 339 27.67 -29.58 -4.50
CA LYS A 339 28.17 -30.94 -4.57
C LYS A 339 27.45 -31.75 -5.64
N ALA A 340 27.08 -31.10 -6.78
CA ALA A 340 26.51 -31.79 -7.92
C ALA A 340 27.52 -32.82 -8.50
N GLU A 341 27.00 -33.89 -9.11
CA GLU A 341 27.75 -35.04 -9.60
C GLU A 341 28.73 -34.67 -10.74
N THR A 342 28.39 -33.65 -11.53
CA THR A 342 29.22 -33.13 -12.62
C THR A 342 29.37 -31.61 -12.55
N GLU A 343 30.42 -31.09 -13.18
CA GLU A 343 30.63 -29.63 -13.29
C GLU A 343 29.52 -28.96 -14.11
N ASP A 344 29.07 -29.60 -15.18
CA ASP A 344 28.02 -29.09 -16.04
C ASP A 344 26.68 -29.00 -15.30
N LEU A 345 26.31 -30.03 -14.53
CA LEU A 345 25.10 -30.01 -13.70
C LEU A 345 25.19 -28.95 -12.60
N ARG A 346 26.38 -28.79 -11.97
CA ARG A 346 26.61 -27.72 -11.00
C ARG A 346 26.43 -26.33 -11.63
N ALA A 347 26.99 -26.12 -12.82
CA ALA A 347 26.87 -24.86 -13.55
C ALA A 347 25.41 -24.57 -13.93
N ALA A 348 24.65 -25.57 -14.38
CA ALA A 348 23.22 -25.44 -14.66
C ALA A 348 22.41 -25.09 -13.39
N ARG A 349 22.66 -25.77 -12.25
CA ARG A 349 22.01 -25.47 -10.96
C ARG A 349 22.36 -24.07 -10.43
N LEU A 350 23.58 -23.60 -10.61
CA LEU A 350 23.96 -22.23 -10.26
C LEU A 350 23.22 -21.19 -11.10
N SER A 351 22.98 -21.47 -12.39
CA SER A 351 22.16 -20.61 -13.25
C SER A 351 20.69 -20.57 -12.79
N LEU A 352 20.13 -21.72 -12.36
CA LEU A 352 18.78 -21.78 -11.83
C LEU A 352 18.66 -20.97 -10.52
N LEU A 353 19.67 -21.04 -9.63
CA LEU A 353 19.72 -20.21 -8.41
C LEU A 353 19.82 -18.73 -8.72
N THR A 354 20.61 -18.35 -9.73
CA THR A 354 20.71 -16.94 -10.15
C THR A 354 19.36 -16.45 -10.66
N ALA A 355 18.72 -17.23 -11.53
CA ALA A 355 17.38 -16.89 -12.04
C ALA A 355 16.35 -16.76 -10.92
N PHE A 356 16.38 -17.64 -9.92
CA PHE A 356 15.52 -17.55 -8.74
C PHE A 356 15.78 -16.27 -7.94
N ALA A 357 17.05 -15.96 -7.65
CA ALA A 357 17.42 -14.78 -6.88
C ALA A 357 16.98 -13.48 -7.59
N ASP A 358 17.20 -13.38 -8.90
CA ASP A 358 16.83 -12.21 -9.70
C ASP A 358 15.30 -12.06 -9.78
N THR A 359 14.57 -13.15 -9.99
CA THR A 359 13.10 -13.16 -10.00
C THR A 359 12.54 -12.74 -8.65
N LEU A 360 13.04 -13.32 -7.56
CA LEU A 360 12.57 -12.99 -6.21
C LEU A 360 12.89 -11.53 -5.85
N LYS A 361 14.10 -11.04 -6.16
CA LYS A 361 14.49 -9.64 -5.95
C LYS A 361 13.58 -8.70 -6.72
N THR A 362 13.33 -8.99 -8.00
CA THR A 362 12.44 -8.20 -8.86
C THR A 362 11.01 -8.20 -8.31
N GLY A 363 10.47 -9.37 -7.95
CA GLY A 363 9.13 -9.47 -7.40
C GLY A 363 8.96 -8.74 -6.07
N LEU A 364 9.95 -8.83 -5.17
CA LEU A 364 9.97 -8.07 -3.91
C LEU A 364 10.05 -6.56 -4.18
N TYR A 365 10.88 -6.12 -5.13
CA TYR A 365 10.97 -4.72 -5.54
C TYR A 365 9.63 -4.19 -6.05
N LEU A 366 8.90 -4.96 -6.87
CA LEU A 366 7.55 -4.60 -7.35
C LEU A 366 6.52 -4.48 -6.21
N LEU A 367 6.75 -5.17 -5.09
CA LEU A 367 5.97 -5.01 -3.86
C LEU A 367 6.50 -3.90 -2.94
N GLY A 368 7.52 -3.15 -3.38
CA GLY A 368 8.15 -2.09 -2.61
C GLY A 368 9.03 -2.61 -1.46
N ILE A 369 9.55 -3.82 -1.55
CA ILE A 369 10.35 -4.49 -0.52
C ILE A 369 11.79 -4.65 -1.01
N THR A 370 12.76 -4.20 -0.20
CA THR A 370 14.19 -4.36 -0.45
C THR A 370 14.77 -5.44 0.47
N PRO A 371 15.10 -6.64 -0.06
CA PRO A 371 15.65 -7.70 0.78
C PRO A 371 17.10 -7.42 1.20
N PRO A 372 17.54 -7.85 2.39
CA PRO A 372 18.95 -7.80 2.78
C PRO A 372 19.76 -8.84 2.00
N GLU A 373 21.00 -8.50 1.69
CA GLU A 373 21.93 -9.40 0.99
C GLU A 373 22.50 -10.52 1.89
N LYS A 374 22.39 -10.35 3.21
CA LYS A 374 22.86 -11.30 4.23
C LYS A 374 21.86 -11.35 5.38
N MET A 375 21.68 -12.53 5.90
CA MET A 375 20.92 -12.83 7.11
C MET A 375 21.57 -13.95 7.87
#